data_857b7748c75979053eb307db7cab62ec
#
_entry.id   857b7748c75979053eb307db7cab62ec
#
_cell.length_a   1.000
_cell.length_b   1.000
_cell.length_c   1.000
_cell.angle_alpha   90.00
_cell.angle_beta   90.00
_cell.angle_gamma   90.00
#
_symmetry.space_group_name_H-M   'P 1'
#
loop_
_entity.id
_entity.type
_entity.pdbx_description
1 polymer ?
#
loop_
_entity_poly.entity_id
_entity_poly.type
_entity_poly.pdbx_seq_one_letter_code
_entity_poly.pdbx_strand_id
1 'polypeptide(L)'
;MAKRNVKIVDTTFRDAHQSLMATRLRTEDMLPIAESVDKIGFYSLEVWGGATFDVCIRYLNQDPWERLRSLKQAIPNTPLQMLLRGQNLVGYRHYPDDVVKEFIRLARKNGITIFRIFDALNDIRNMEVPIKTAKATGAYVQGAISYTTSPVHTIENFVKLGKELQELGCDSICIKDMAGLISPKAAYDLVRGLKKALSIPIDLHTHCTSGMGPLSYYAACEAEVDIIDTAFSPLAGGSSQPATEIMVASLKDTPYNTGLDLQTLIEIGMYFLKVREKYRSIISPLAEKTDTSVLIHQIPGGMLSNLYAQLKEQKALDKYQAVLEETPRVRKDLGYPPLVTPTSQIVGIQAVINVLDGKRYERVTQEVKDYLLGLYGRPPGPIDEDFRKKIIGDAKPIDCRPADILKPELETRLKEAKELGILRPGSEAEDLITYALYPKVASQFLKGEIQAEVVEETKSETKEEELKVAAVAAALANFLKKDGIKFFAENKSTISPWKLVGLREGLR
;
A
#
# COMPACT_ATOMS: atom_id res chain seq x y z
N MET A 1 -12.33 9.36 -32.22
CA MET A 1 -12.69 9.49 -30.80
C MET A 1 -12.00 10.72 -30.25
N ALA A 2 -12.64 11.49 -29.37
CA ALA A 2 -11.98 12.61 -28.71
C ALA A 2 -10.81 12.11 -27.86
N LYS A 3 -9.67 12.81 -27.91
CA LYS A 3 -8.47 12.48 -27.12
C LYS A 3 -8.79 12.69 -25.65
N ARG A 4 -8.64 11.66 -24.81
CA ARG A 4 -8.97 11.67 -23.39
C ARG A 4 -7.75 11.17 -22.60
N ASN A 5 -6.87 12.09 -22.24
CA ASN A 5 -5.65 11.73 -21.52
C ASN A 5 -6.00 11.17 -20.14
N VAL A 6 -5.58 9.94 -19.85
CA VAL A 6 -5.62 9.35 -18.52
C VAL A 6 -4.48 9.92 -17.70
N LYS A 7 -4.77 10.34 -16.47
CA LYS A 7 -3.79 10.87 -15.55
C LYS A 7 -3.17 9.74 -14.71
N ILE A 8 -1.94 9.92 -14.28
CA ILE A 8 -1.23 8.93 -13.44
C ILE A 8 -0.91 9.52 -12.07
N VAL A 9 -1.26 8.78 -11.03
CA VAL A 9 -0.71 8.94 -9.69
C VAL A 9 0.46 7.99 -9.54
N ASP A 10 1.63 8.47 -9.13
CA ASP A 10 2.74 7.60 -8.76
C ASP A 10 2.69 7.28 -7.26
N THR A 11 2.85 6.01 -6.93
CA THR A 11 2.79 5.45 -5.57
C THR A 11 4.14 4.99 -5.04
N THR A 12 5.21 5.20 -5.78
CA THR A 12 6.56 4.68 -5.49
C THR A 12 7.06 5.12 -4.13
N PHE A 13 6.79 6.37 -3.74
CA PHE A 13 7.26 6.93 -2.46
C PHE A 13 6.40 6.56 -1.25
N ARG A 14 5.32 5.79 -1.44
CA ARG A 14 4.51 5.30 -0.32
C ARG A 14 4.05 3.85 -0.51
N ASP A 15 3.01 3.57 -1.34
CA ASP A 15 2.34 2.26 -1.37
C ASP A 15 3.23 1.16 -1.95
N ALA A 16 4.00 1.46 -2.98
CA ALA A 16 4.88 0.50 -3.63
C ALA A 16 5.95 -0.04 -2.65
N HIS A 17 6.69 0.85 -1.98
CA HIS A 17 7.69 0.40 -1.00
C HIS A 17 7.06 -0.12 0.30
N GLN A 18 5.84 0.30 0.65
CA GLN A 18 5.10 -0.33 1.73
C GLN A 18 4.79 -1.79 1.40
N SER A 19 4.43 -2.08 0.16
CA SER A 19 4.03 -3.40 -0.30
C SER A 19 5.20 -4.36 -0.51
N LEU A 20 6.34 -3.85 -1.01
CA LEU A 20 7.50 -4.69 -1.35
C LEU A 20 8.59 -4.68 -0.29
N MET A 21 8.83 -3.54 0.37
CA MET A 21 9.95 -3.30 1.28
C MET A 21 9.50 -3.07 2.73
N ALA A 22 8.33 -3.57 3.12
CA ALA A 22 7.75 -3.38 4.45
C ALA A 22 7.85 -1.92 4.96
N THR A 23 7.69 -0.94 4.06
CA THR A 23 7.79 0.52 4.31
C THR A 23 9.21 0.99 4.70
N ARG A 24 10.26 0.21 4.42
CA ARG A 24 11.64 0.51 4.88
C ARG A 24 12.40 1.52 4.03
N LEU A 25 11.84 1.99 2.90
CA LEU A 25 12.52 3.00 2.05
C LEU A 25 12.76 4.28 2.85
N ARG A 26 14.02 4.69 2.97
CA ARG A 26 14.46 5.83 3.78
C ARG A 26 14.32 7.15 3.00
N THR A 27 14.21 8.25 3.72
CA THR A 27 14.07 9.60 3.12
C THR A 27 15.27 9.96 2.27
N GLU A 28 16.49 9.61 2.72
CA GLU A 28 17.74 9.85 1.98
C GLU A 28 17.82 9.13 0.63
N ASP A 29 17.04 8.06 0.42
CA ASP A 29 16.97 7.35 -0.85
C ASP A 29 15.83 7.85 -1.76
N MET A 30 14.96 8.72 -1.25
CA MET A 30 13.90 9.38 -2.03
C MET A 30 14.36 10.75 -2.57
N LEU A 31 15.05 11.53 -1.73
CA LEU A 31 15.39 12.92 -2.04
C LEU A 31 16.26 13.09 -3.28
N PRO A 32 17.29 12.26 -3.56
CA PRO A 32 18.15 12.47 -4.73
C PRO A 32 17.44 12.42 -6.08
N ILE A 33 16.31 11.72 -6.17
CA ILE A 33 15.54 11.57 -7.42
C ILE A 33 14.28 12.45 -7.45
N ALA A 34 13.90 13.03 -6.31
CA ALA A 34 12.63 13.73 -6.10
C ALA A 34 12.40 14.87 -7.10
N GLU A 35 13.41 15.68 -7.39
CA GLU A 35 13.33 16.78 -8.37
C GLU A 35 13.06 16.25 -9.80
N SER A 36 13.65 15.13 -10.19
CA SER A 36 13.41 14.51 -11.48
C SER A 36 11.98 13.97 -11.58
N VAL A 37 11.49 13.36 -10.50
CA VAL A 37 10.11 12.86 -10.41
C VAL A 37 9.10 14.01 -10.47
N ASP A 38 9.40 15.16 -9.83
CA ASP A 38 8.54 16.36 -9.86
C ASP A 38 8.33 16.90 -11.29
N LYS A 39 9.29 16.71 -12.19
CA LYS A 39 9.26 17.19 -13.58
C LYS A 39 8.52 16.30 -14.57
N ILE A 40 8.13 15.07 -14.16
CA ILE A 40 7.45 14.10 -15.03
C ILE A 40 6.08 14.57 -15.49
N GLY A 41 5.35 15.28 -14.62
CA GLY A 41 3.97 15.71 -14.89
C GLY A 41 2.92 14.73 -14.38
N PHE A 42 3.21 13.96 -13.33
CA PHE A 42 2.24 13.16 -12.62
C PHE A 42 1.06 14.01 -12.10
N TYR A 43 -0.11 13.42 -12.01
CA TYR A 43 -1.28 14.05 -11.39
C TYR A 43 -1.05 14.35 -9.91
N SER A 44 -0.48 13.38 -9.20
CA SER A 44 0.00 13.52 -7.83
C SER A 44 1.02 12.42 -7.51
N LEU A 45 1.77 12.64 -6.42
CA LEU A 45 2.66 11.64 -5.84
C LEU A 45 2.12 11.22 -4.47
N GLU A 46 1.85 9.93 -4.29
CA GLU A 46 1.50 9.39 -2.98
C GLU A 46 2.79 9.15 -2.19
N VAL A 47 3.01 9.99 -1.15
CA VAL A 47 4.30 10.05 -0.45
C VAL A 47 4.19 9.74 1.04
N TRP A 48 2.98 9.72 1.60
CA TRP A 48 2.79 9.65 3.05
C TRP A 48 1.50 8.94 3.45
N GLY A 49 1.34 8.64 4.76
CA GLY A 49 0.18 7.91 5.28
C GLY A 49 0.40 6.40 5.30
N GLY A 50 -0.68 5.63 5.37
CA GLY A 50 -0.59 4.18 5.51
C GLY A 50 0.25 3.76 6.73
N ALA A 51 1.30 2.97 6.53
CA ALA A 51 2.23 2.54 7.57
C ALA A 51 3.47 3.46 7.69
N THR A 52 3.64 4.45 6.80
CA THR A 52 4.86 5.29 6.76
C THR A 52 5.15 5.95 8.10
N PHE A 53 4.13 6.51 8.75
CA PHE A 53 4.29 7.22 10.02
C PHE A 53 4.85 6.33 11.13
N ASP A 54 4.21 5.19 11.36
CA ASP A 54 4.62 4.22 12.38
C ASP A 54 6.01 3.65 12.10
N VAL A 55 6.28 3.30 10.84
CA VAL A 55 7.59 2.74 10.43
C VAL A 55 8.71 3.76 10.58
N CYS A 56 8.48 5.03 10.25
CA CYS A 56 9.48 6.09 10.46
C CYS A 56 9.98 6.15 11.90
N ILE A 57 9.06 6.19 12.87
CA ILE A 57 9.43 6.31 14.29
C ILE A 57 9.91 4.97 14.89
N ARG A 58 9.35 3.83 14.47
CA ARG A 58 9.62 2.53 15.09
C ARG A 58 10.89 1.86 14.58
N TYR A 59 11.16 1.98 13.29
CA TYR A 59 12.21 1.19 12.64
C TYR A 59 13.29 2.02 11.96
N LEU A 60 12.93 3.21 11.45
CA LEU A 60 13.88 4.02 10.68
C LEU A 60 14.59 5.06 11.54
N ASN A 61 14.10 5.32 12.75
CA ASN A 61 14.50 6.45 13.59
C ASN A 61 14.50 7.76 12.79
N GLN A 62 13.41 7.99 12.02
CA GLN A 62 13.18 9.17 11.21
C GLN A 62 11.91 9.88 11.66
N ASP A 63 11.97 11.22 11.72
CA ASP A 63 10.79 12.04 11.98
C ASP A 63 9.85 12.02 10.76
N PRO A 64 8.60 11.51 10.90
CA PRO A 64 7.67 11.44 9.79
C PRO A 64 7.25 12.82 9.26
N TRP A 65 7.21 13.84 10.10
CA TRP A 65 6.88 15.21 9.71
C TRP A 65 8.02 15.86 8.93
N GLU A 66 9.27 15.63 9.36
CA GLU A 66 10.46 16.11 8.64
C GLU A 66 10.57 15.44 7.26
N ARG A 67 10.30 14.12 7.17
CA ARG A 67 10.20 13.43 5.87
C ARG A 67 9.22 14.15 4.94
N LEU A 68 8.03 14.49 5.44
CA LEU A 68 7.02 15.15 4.64
C LEU A 68 7.47 16.55 4.19
N ARG A 69 8.05 17.35 5.08
CA ARG A 69 8.58 18.68 4.75
C ARG A 69 9.71 18.61 3.72
N SER A 70 10.64 17.68 3.90
CA SER A 70 11.78 17.48 2.97
C SER A 70 11.29 17.08 1.58
N LEU A 71 10.32 16.17 1.49
CA LEU A 71 9.70 15.80 0.21
C LEU A 71 8.95 16.98 -0.40
N LYS A 72 8.20 17.77 0.38
CA LYS A 72 7.50 18.95 -0.15
C LYS A 72 8.47 20.01 -0.67
N GLN A 73 9.61 20.17 -0.03
CA GLN A 73 10.65 21.08 -0.51
C GLN A 73 11.29 20.60 -1.82
N ALA A 74 11.53 19.29 -1.95
CA ALA A 74 12.14 18.69 -3.14
C ALA A 74 11.13 18.53 -4.31
N ILE A 75 9.83 18.52 -4.01
CA ILE A 75 8.72 18.33 -4.96
C ILE A 75 7.76 19.53 -4.85
N PRO A 76 8.14 20.71 -5.33
CA PRO A 76 7.31 21.91 -5.18
C PRO A 76 6.09 21.95 -6.11
N ASN A 77 6.15 21.33 -7.30
CA ASN A 77 5.15 21.49 -8.37
C ASN A 77 4.07 20.42 -8.32
N THR A 78 4.43 19.14 -8.11
CA THR A 78 3.49 18.04 -8.11
C THR A 78 2.72 17.96 -6.78
N PRO A 79 1.39 17.82 -6.80
CA PRO A 79 0.60 17.65 -5.58
C PRO A 79 1.03 16.44 -4.78
N LEU A 80 1.28 16.59 -3.47
CA LEU A 80 1.59 15.50 -2.57
C LEU A 80 0.30 14.90 -2.00
N GLN A 81 0.17 13.60 -2.13
CA GLN A 81 -0.97 12.82 -1.67
C GLN A 81 -0.60 11.95 -0.47
N MET A 82 -1.55 11.77 0.45
CA MET A 82 -1.45 10.79 1.52
C MET A 82 -2.63 9.83 1.55
N LEU A 83 -2.38 8.61 2.05
CA LEU A 83 -3.43 7.66 2.41
C LEU A 83 -3.83 7.84 3.87
N LEU A 84 -5.12 8.10 4.11
CA LEU A 84 -5.69 8.29 5.44
C LEU A 84 -6.79 7.26 5.72
N ARG A 85 -6.65 6.50 6.82
CA ARG A 85 -7.62 5.47 7.23
C ARG A 85 -8.77 6.07 8.02
N GLY A 86 -9.53 6.98 7.43
CA GLY A 86 -10.68 7.61 8.07
C GLY A 86 -10.39 8.00 9.53
N GLN A 87 -11.26 7.56 10.45
CA GLN A 87 -11.12 7.82 11.88
C GLN A 87 -9.89 7.15 12.53
N ASN A 88 -9.27 6.17 11.88
CA ASN A 88 -8.03 5.53 12.35
C ASN A 88 -6.76 6.32 11.95
N LEU A 89 -6.88 7.39 11.17
CA LEU A 89 -5.75 8.19 10.69
C LEU A 89 -4.67 7.33 10.01
N VAL A 90 -3.51 7.21 10.65
CA VAL A 90 -2.41 6.32 10.23
C VAL A 90 -2.21 5.15 11.21
N GLY A 91 -3.08 5.04 12.23
CA GLY A 91 -3.02 4.03 13.30
C GLY A 91 -3.94 2.83 13.06
N TYR A 92 -4.16 2.07 14.12
CA TYR A 92 -4.87 0.77 14.10
C TYR A 92 -6.16 0.78 14.95
N ARG A 93 -6.47 1.91 15.61
CA ARG A 93 -7.69 2.15 16.39
C ARG A 93 -8.39 3.42 15.89
N HIS A 94 -9.64 3.60 16.25
CA HIS A 94 -10.28 4.90 16.09
C HIS A 94 -9.69 5.91 17.08
N TYR A 95 -9.49 7.13 16.58
CA TYR A 95 -9.11 8.28 17.40
C TYR A 95 -10.31 9.21 17.60
N PRO A 96 -10.39 9.94 18.73
CA PRO A 96 -11.41 10.94 18.91
C PRO A 96 -11.23 12.13 17.96
N ASP A 97 -12.31 12.87 17.75
CA ASP A 97 -12.38 13.91 16.72
C ASP A 97 -11.36 15.05 16.89
N ASP A 98 -10.96 15.36 18.12
CA ASP A 98 -9.93 16.37 18.39
C ASP A 98 -8.58 15.95 17.81
N VAL A 99 -8.16 14.71 18.00
CA VAL A 99 -6.93 14.14 17.44
C VAL A 99 -7.02 14.11 15.91
N VAL A 100 -8.16 13.66 15.35
CA VAL A 100 -8.36 13.58 13.88
C VAL A 100 -8.24 14.96 13.23
N LYS A 101 -8.91 15.96 13.80
CA LYS A 101 -8.88 17.33 13.27
C LYS A 101 -7.48 17.92 13.30
N GLU A 102 -6.78 17.76 14.40
CA GLU A 102 -5.42 18.31 14.54
C GLU A 102 -4.40 17.60 13.65
N PHE A 103 -4.46 16.26 13.53
CA PHE A 103 -3.60 15.52 12.61
C PHE A 103 -3.76 16.01 11.16
N ILE A 104 -5.00 16.14 10.68
CA ILE A 104 -5.27 16.57 9.29
C ILE A 104 -4.79 18.01 9.06
N ARG A 105 -5.02 18.91 10.03
CA ARG A 105 -4.54 20.29 9.97
C ARG A 105 -3.02 20.33 9.85
N LEU A 106 -2.30 19.56 10.66
CA LEU A 106 -0.84 19.48 10.62
C LEU A 106 -0.32 18.83 9.33
N ALA A 107 -0.94 17.74 8.87
CA ALA A 107 -0.56 17.13 7.59
C ALA A 107 -0.70 18.11 6.42
N ARG A 108 -1.80 18.88 6.39
CA ARG A 108 -1.99 19.96 5.40
C ARG A 108 -0.94 21.05 5.50
N LYS A 109 -0.65 21.53 6.72
CA LYS A 109 0.38 22.54 7.00
C LYS A 109 1.77 22.10 6.53
N ASN A 110 2.09 20.81 6.71
CA ASN A 110 3.39 20.24 6.35
C ASN A 110 3.51 19.79 4.87
N GLY A 111 2.47 20.02 4.03
CA GLY A 111 2.62 19.90 2.58
C GLY A 111 1.66 18.93 1.87
N ILE A 112 0.83 18.17 2.59
CA ILE A 112 -0.19 17.34 1.94
C ILE A 112 -1.24 18.21 1.28
N THR A 113 -1.50 17.94 0.00
CA THR A 113 -2.50 18.65 -0.81
C THR A 113 -3.71 17.79 -1.14
N ILE A 114 -3.51 16.46 -1.23
CA ILE A 114 -4.57 15.49 -1.53
C ILE A 114 -4.66 14.49 -0.39
N PHE A 115 -5.84 14.37 0.22
CA PHE A 115 -6.15 13.34 1.21
C PHE A 115 -6.99 12.24 0.56
N ARG A 116 -6.40 11.05 0.35
CA ARG A 116 -7.12 9.83 -0.03
C ARG A 116 -7.63 9.19 1.26
N ILE A 117 -8.93 9.27 1.50
CA ILE A 117 -9.58 8.85 2.74
C ILE A 117 -10.40 7.59 2.48
N PHE A 118 -10.17 6.54 3.27
CA PHE A 118 -10.94 5.29 3.20
C PHE A 118 -11.32 4.79 4.59
N ASP A 119 -12.34 3.94 4.64
CA ASP A 119 -12.66 3.11 5.80
C ASP A 119 -12.57 1.62 5.43
N ALA A 120 -12.09 0.79 6.36
CA ALA A 120 -11.89 -0.63 6.11
C ALA A 120 -13.20 -1.40 5.88
N LEU A 121 -14.31 -0.92 6.43
CA LEU A 121 -15.64 -1.50 6.27
C LEU A 121 -16.49 -0.77 5.22
N ASN A 122 -15.96 0.29 4.60
CA ASN A 122 -16.72 1.23 3.80
C ASN A 122 -17.85 1.92 4.60
N ASP A 123 -17.67 2.06 5.91
CA ASP A 123 -18.62 2.79 6.76
C ASP A 123 -18.37 4.30 6.68
N ILE A 124 -19.21 4.99 5.94
CA ILE A 124 -19.09 6.44 5.70
C ILE A 124 -19.04 7.26 6.99
N ARG A 125 -19.68 6.80 8.07
CA ARG A 125 -19.66 7.50 9.37
C ARG A 125 -18.23 7.66 9.91
N ASN A 126 -17.33 6.71 9.60
CA ASN A 126 -15.91 6.78 9.97
C ASN A 126 -15.08 7.72 9.06
N MET A 127 -15.64 8.14 7.94
CA MET A 127 -14.99 9.04 6.97
C MET A 127 -15.47 10.49 7.07
N GLU A 128 -16.64 10.74 7.67
CA GLU A 128 -17.30 12.03 7.68
C GLU A 128 -16.46 13.15 8.28
N VAL A 129 -15.94 12.97 9.51
CA VAL A 129 -15.11 13.99 10.19
C VAL A 129 -13.78 14.20 9.46
N PRO A 130 -13.04 13.14 9.07
CA PRO A 130 -11.85 13.30 8.24
C PRO A 130 -12.10 14.07 6.94
N ILE A 131 -13.14 13.75 6.18
CA ILE A 131 -13.49 14.42 4.91
C ILE A 131 -13.80 15.91 5.17
N LYS A 132 -14.73 16.20 6.08
CA LYS A 132 -15.11 17.59 6.41
C LYS A 132 -13.92 18.41 6.89
N THR A 133 -13.05 17.81 7.72
CA THR A 133 -11.86 18.50 8.22
C THR A 133 -10.87 18.79 7.11
N ALA A 134 -10.55 17.81 6.25
CA ALA A 134 -9.65 18.02 5.12
C ALA A 134 -10.18 19.11 4.16
N LYS A 135 -11.48 19.07 3.85
CA LYS A 135 -12.14 20.13 3.04
C LYS A 135 -12.02 21.49 3.69
N ALA A 136 -12.21 21.61 5.01
CA ALA A 136 -12.09 22.87 5.73
C ALA A 136 -10.67 23.47 5.70
N THR A 137 -9.64 22.65 5.47
CA THR A 137 -8.25 23.13 5.26
C THR A 137 -7.96 23.59 3.82
N GLY A 138 -8.94 23.50 2.92
CA GLY A 138 -8.77 23.77 1.50
C GLY A 138 -8.00 22.68 0.74
N ALA A 139 -7.89 21.47 1.30
CA ALA A 139 -7.28 20.35 0.62
C ALA A 139 -8.23 19.71 -0.41
N TYR A 140 -7.67 19.04 -1.40
CA TYR A 140 -8.39 18.15 -2.29
C TYR A 140 -8.66 16.82 -1.56
N VAL A 141 -9.89 16.34 -1.61
CA VAL A 141 -10.31 15.12 -0.91
C VAL A 141 -10.75 14.06 -1.90
N GLN A 142 -10.05 12.94 -1.90
CA GLN A 142 -10.42 11.75 -2.65
C GLN A 142 -11.02 10.71 -1.70
N GLY A 143 -12.33 10.43 -1.86
CA GLY A 143 -12.98 9.35 -1.14
C GLY A 143 -12.62 8.00 -1.77
N ALA A 144 -12.13 7.04 -0.97
CA ALA A 144 -11.74 5.75 -1.49
C ALA A 144 -12.69 4.63 -1.05
N ILE A 145 -13.11 3.83 -2.02
CA ILE A 145 -13.93 2.63 -1.84
C ILE A 145 -13.00 1.44 -1.67
N SER A 146 -13.02 0.79 -0.52
CA SER A 146 -12.31 -0.48 -0.30
C SER A 146 -12.95 -1.59 -1.12
N TYR A 147 -12.34 -1.88 -2.29
CA TYR A 147 -12.86 -2.87 -3.21
C TYR A 147 -12.55 -4.30 -2.73
N THR A 148 -13.52 -5.17 -2.85
CA THR A 148 -13.36 -6.61 -2.64
C THR A 148 -14.50 -7.34 -3.33
N THR A 149 -14.45 -8.67 -3.36
CA THR A 149 -15.50 -9.52 -3.94
C THR A 149 -16.18 -10.34 -2.86
N SER A 150 -17.51 -10.36 -2.86
CA SER A 150 -18.34 -11.20 -2.00
C SER A 150 -19.81 -11.09 -2.45
N PRO A 151 -20.74 -11.89 -1.89
CA PRO A 151 -22.16 -11.74 -2.20
C PRO A 151 -22.77 -10.37 -1.87
N VAL A 152 -22.15 -9.59 -0.96
CA VAL A 152 -22.66 -8.27 -0.54
C VAL A 152 -21.94 -7.11 -1.22
N HIS A 153 -20.80 -7.33 -1.86
CA HIS A 153 -20.03 -6.33 -2.57
C HIS A 153 -20.39 -6.31 -4.07
N THR A 154 -21.54 -5.72 -4.38
CA THR A 154 -22.04 -5.58 -5.76
C THR A 154 -21.66 -4.23 -6.36
N ILE A 155 -21.70 -4.14 -7.70
CA ILE A 155 -21.44 -2.87 -8.39
C ILE A 155 -22.42 -1.79 -7.93
N GLU A 156 -23.69 -2.13 -7.73
CA GLU A 156 -24.72 -1.21 -7.27
C GLU A 156 -24.41 -0.64 -5.89
N ASN A 157 -23.91 -1.48 -4.96
CA ASN A 157 -23.51 -1.05 -3.62
C ASN A 157 -22.28 -0.14 -3.67
N PHE A 158 -21.30 -0.41 -4.53
CA PHE A 158 -20.15 0.46 -4.72
C PHE A 158 -20.54 1.79 -5.37
N VAL A 159 -21.45 1.78 -6.34
CA VAL A 159 -21.98 3.02 -6.95
C VAL A 159 -22.75 3.86 -5.94
N LYS A 160 -23.55 3.22 -5.06
CA LYS A 160 -24.25 3.91 -3.97
C LYS A 160 -23.23 4.56 -3.03
N LEU A 161 -22.20 3.85 -2.60
CA LEU A 161 -21.13 4.36 -1.75
C LEU A 161 -20.41 5.56 -2.41
N GLY A 162 -20.13 5.47 -3.72
CA GLY A 162 -19.56 6.59 -4.48
C GLY A 162 -20.44 7.85 -4.45
N LYS A 163 -21.77 7.71 -4.55
CA LYS A 163 -22.70 8.84 -4.42
C LYS A 163 -22.64 9.48 -3.02
N GLU A 164 -22.69 8.66 -1.99
CA GLU A 164 -22.61 9.12 -0.60
C GLU A 164 -21.29 9.87 -0.33
N LEU A 165 -20.17 9.40 -0.88
CA LEU A 165 -18.87 10.09 -0.79
C LEU A 165 -18.87 11.43 -1.55
N GLN A 166 -19.47 11.49 -2.74
CA GLN A 166 -19.63 12.75 -3.48
C GLN A 166 -20.51 13.73 -2.70
N GLU A 167 -21.61 13.27 -2.09
CA GLU A 167 -22.51 14.09 -1.26
C GLU A 167 -21.81 14.62 0.00
N LEU A 168 -20.84 13.87 0.57
CA LEU A 168 -19.98 14.35 1.65
C LEU A 168 -18.97 15.42 1.21
N GLY A 169 -18.87 15.71 -0.09
CA GLY A 169 -18.01 16.74 -0.66
C GLY A 169 -16.64 16.25 -1.13
N CYS A 170 -16.47 14.96 -1.39
CA CYS A 170 -15.25 14.46 -2.04
C CYS A 170 -15.10 15.05 -3.45
N ASP A 171 -13.87 15.38 -3.83
CA ASP A 171 -13.53 15.96 -5.15
C ASP A 171 -13.27 14.88 -6.21
N SER A 172 -13.00 13.64 -5.80
CA SER A 172 -12.87 12.45 -6.66
C SER A 172 -13.13 11.17 -5.86
N ILE A 173 -13.36 10.06 -6.58
CA ILE A 173 -13.52 8.73 -5.99
C ILE A 173 -12.38 7.83 -6.46
N CYS A 174 -11.77 7.10 -5.52
CA CYS A 174 -10.81 6.04 -5.82
C CYS A 174 -11.45 4.66 -5.59
N ILE A 175 -11.43 3.79 -6.59
CA ILE A 175 -11.67 2.36 -6.42
C ILE A 175 -10.35 1.76 -5.93
N LYS A 176 -10.28 1.34 -4.66
CA LYS A 176 -9.04 0.87 -4.05
C LYS A 176 -9.06 -0.64 -3.83
N ASP A 177 -8.43 -1.36 -4.75
CA ASP A 177 -8.26 -2.81 -4.72
C ASP A 177 -6.88 -3.21 -4.17
N MET A 178 -6.80 -3.41 -2.88
CA MET A 178 -5.55 -3.74 -2.18
C MET A 178 -5.12 -5.20 -2.34
N ALA A 179 -6.02 -6.07 -2.81
CA ALA A 179 -5.73 -7.49 -2.98
C ALA A 179 -5.46 -7.89 -4.44
N GLY A 180 -5.68 -6.99 -5.40
CA GLY A 180 -5.53 -7.29 -6.82
C GLY A 180 -6.63 -8.22 -7.35
N LEU A 181 -7.87 -8.06 -6.87
CA LEU A 181 -9.02 -8.91 -7.19
C LEU A 181 -9.84 -8.40 -8.37
N ILE A 182 -9.73 -7.11 -8.69
CA ILE A 182 -10.58 -6.51 -9.71
C ILE A 182 -10.21 -7.06 -11.10
N SER A 183 -11.15 -7.82 -11.68
CA SER A 183 -10.98 -8.33 -13.05
C SER A 183 -11.18 -7.21 -14.07
N PRO A 184 -10.68 -7.36 -15.32
CA PRO A 184 -10.92 -6.37 -16.38
C PRO A 184 -12.39 -6.05 -16.60
N LYS A 185 -13.24 -7.09 -16.57
CA LYS A 185 -14.70 -6.90 -16.72
C LYS A 185 -15.30 -6.12 -15.55
N ALA A 186 -14.91 -6.44 -14.31
CA ALA A 186 -15.39 -5.76 -13.12
C ALA A 186 -14.90 -4.29 -13.09
N ALA A 187 -13.66 -4.03 -13.50
CA ALA A 187 -13.11 -2.68 -13.61
C ALA A 187 -13.91 -1.84 -14.61
N TYR A 188 -14.17 -2.39 -15.81
CA TYR A 188 -15.00 -1.75 -16.82
C TYR A 188 -16.41 -1.44 -16.28
N ASP A 189 -17.10 -2.43 -15.72
CA ASP A 189 -18.49 -2.27 -15.28
C ASP A 189 -18.60 -1.27 -14.12
N LEU A 190 -17.70 -1.35 -13.14
CA LEU A 190 -17.72 -0.46 -11.98
C LEU A 190 -17.38 0.99 -12.36
N VAL A 191 -16.34 1.19 -13.18
CA VAL A 191 -16.01 2.55 -13.68
C VAL A 191 -17.18 3.11 -14.48
N ARG A 192 -17.77 2.36 -15.41
CA ARG A 192 -18.96 2.80 -16.16
C ARG A 192 -20.15 3.12 -15.25
N GLY A 193 -20.37 2.33 -14.21
CA GLY A 193 -21.43 2.57 -13.22
C GLY A 193 -21.21 3.88 -12.48
N LEU A 194 -19.98 4.12 -11.99
CA LEU A 194 -19.61 5.35 -11.29
C LEU A 194 -19.66 6.57 -12.22
N LYS A 195 -19.12 6.48 -13.45
CA LYS A 195 -19.15 7.58 -14.44
C LYS A 195 -20.58 8.00 -14.83
N LYS A 196 -21.53 7.07 -14.82
CA LYS A 196 -22.95 7.39 -15.04
C LYS A 196 -23.62 8.06 -13.85
N ALA A 197 -23.13 7.77 -12.64
CA ALA A 197 -23.77 8.17 -11.39
C ALA A 197 -23.19 9.43 -10.77
N LEU A 198 -21.92 9.75 -11.07
CA LEU A 198 -21.14 10.81 -10.44
C LEU A 198 -20.68 11.84 -11.46
N SER A 199 -20.47 13.08 -10.99
CA SER A 199 -19.93 14.19 -11.77
C SER A 199 -18.44 14.46 -11.52
N ILE A 200 -17.83 13.76 -10.56
CA ILE A 200 -16.45 13.93 -10.14
C ILE A 200 -15.54 12.85 -10.76
N PRO A 201 -14.21 13.10 -10.86
CA PRO A 201 -13.26 12.15 -11.42
C PRO A 201 -13.24 10.80 -10.69
N ILE A 202 -12.98 9.73 -11.46
CA ILE A 202 -12.81 8.37 -10.95
C ILE A 202 -11.35 7.96 -11.12
N ASP A 203 -10.79 7.43 -10.05
CA ASP A 203 -9.46 6.85 -9.97
C ASP A 203 -9.55 5.34 -9.76
N LEU A 204 -8.69 4.57 -10.41
CA LEU A 204 -8.55 3.14 -10.15
C LEU A 204 -7.14 2.81 -9.63
N HIS A 205 -7.13 2.27 -8.42
CA HIS A 205 -5.95 1.72 -7.77
C HIS A 205 -6.10 0.21 -7.61
N THR A 206 -5.18 -0.58 -8.14
CA THR A 206 -5.13 -2.02 -7.89
C THR A 206 -3.71 -2.52 -7.72
N HIS A 207 -3.55 -3.54 -6.89
CA HIS A 207 -2.29 -4.28 -6.75
C HIS A 207 -2.18 -5.37 -7.82
N CYS A 208 -0.96 -5.78 -8.14
CA CYS A 208 -0.68 -6.80 -9.16
C CYS A 208 -0.62 -8.22 -8.60
N THR A 209 -1.12 -8.47 -7.40
CA THR A 209 -1.00 -9.78 -6.74
C THR A 209 -1.52 -10.92 -7.62
N SER A 210 -2.67 -10.74 -8.27
CA SER A 210 -3.24 -11.72 -9.22
C SER A 210 -2.63 -11.69 -10.63
N GLY A 211 -1.84 -10.66 -10.94
CA GLY A 211 -1.32 -10.41 -12.30
C GLY A 211 -2.28 -9.66 -13.23
N MET A 212 -3.53 -9.42 -12.83
CA MET A 212 -4.55 -8.79 -13.71
C MET A 212 -4.44 -7.26 -13.78
N GLY A 213 -3.66 -6.60 -12.92
CA GLY A 213 -3.65 -5.15 -12.76
C GLY A 213 -3.57 -4.35 -14.08
N PRO A 214 -2.57 -4.57 -14.97
CA PRO A 214 -2.47 -3.84 -16.23
C PRO A 214 -3.68 -4.02 -17.15
N LEU A 215 -4.25 -5.24 -17.21
CA LEU A 215 -5.44 -5.53 -18.01
C LEU A 215 -6.68 -4.83 -17.45
N SER A 216 -6.81 -4.80 -16.12
CA SER A 216 -7.92 -4.13 -15.45
C SER A 216 -7.84 -2.61 -15.64
N TYR A 217 -6.62 -2.04 -15.64
CA TYR A 217 -6.43 -0.62 -15.97
C TYR A 217 -6.78 -0.30 -17.43
N TYR A 218 -6.39 -1.16 -18.36
CA TYR A 218 -6.75 -0.96 -19.76
C TYR A 218 -8.28 -0.98 -19.95
N ALA A 219 -8.97 -1.95 -19.36
CA ALA A 219 -10.42 -2.02 -19.39
C ALA A 219 -11.11 -0.81 -18.71
N ALA A 220 -10.52 -0.31 -17.62
CA ALA A 220 -10.99 0.92 -16.97
C ALA A 220 -10.81 2.16 -17.86
N CYS A 221 -9.72 2.23 -18.65
CA CYS A 221 -9.54 3.30 -19.63
C CYS A 221 -10.64 3.26 -20.70
N GLU A 222 -11.01 2.07 -21.20
CA GLU A 222 -12.14 1.91 -22.13
C GLU A 222 -13.48 2.32 -21.50
N ALA A 223 -13.60 2.18 -20.17
CA ALA A 223 -14.77 2.65 -19.39
C ALA A 223 -14.69 4.13 -19.01
N GLU A 224 -13.66 4.85 -19.49
CA GLU A 224 -13.46 6.29 -19.28
C GLU A 224 -13.02 6.66 -17.84
N VAL A 225 -12.17 5.83 -17.20
CA VAL A 225 -11.50 6.23 -15.97
C VAL A 225 -10.66 7.50 -16.19
N ASP A 226 -10.58 8.36 -15.18
CA ASP A 226 -9.86 9.63 -15.30
C ASP A 226 -8.41 9.51 -14.82
N ILE A 227 -8.15 8.62 -13.83
CA ILE A 227 -6.87 8.48 -13.14
C ILE A 227 -6.59 7.00 -12.90
N ILE A 228 -5.32 6.60 -12.96
CA ILE A 228 -4.83 5.28 -12.55
C ILE A 228 -3.58 5.42 -11.67
N ASP A 229 -3.43 4.51 -10.71
CA ASP A 229 -2.27 4.48 -9.80
C ASP A 229 -1.22 3.50 -10.29
N THR A 230 0.03 3.94 -10.38
CA THR A 230 1.15 3.11 -10.83
C THR A 230 2.38 3.31 -9.95
N ALA A 231 3.41 2.49 -10.16
CA ALA A 231 4.71 2.66 -9.53
C ALA A 231 5.83 2.48 -10.56
N PHE A 232 7.00 3.08 -10.34
CA PHE A 232 8.16 2.81 -11.20
C PHE A 232 8.50 1.32 -11.23
N SER A 233 8.85 0.80 -12.40
CA SER A 233 8.98 -0.64 -12.69
C SER A 233 9.82 -1.43 -11.69
N PRO A 234 10.94 -0.94 -11.12
CA PRO A 234 11.67 -1.69 -10.11
C PRO A 234 10.91 -1.90 -8.80
N LEU A 235 9.91 -1.06 -8.50
CA LEU A 235 9.05 -1.14 -7.31
C LEU A 235 7.59 -1.46 -7.65
N ALA A 236 7.34 -1.97 -8.85
CA ALA A 236 6.01 -2.36 -9.34
C ALA A 236 5.84 -3.88 -9.38
N GLY A 237 4.60 -4.33 -9.63
CA GLY A 237 4.28 -5.74 -9.78
C GLY A 237 4.14 -6.51 -8.45
N GLY A 238 3.82 -7.78 -8.53
CA GLY A 238 3.58 -8.60 -7.34
C GLY A 238 2.54 -7.97 -6.41
N SER A 239 2.89 -7.75 -5.14
CA SER A 239 2.02 -7.07 -4.18
C SER A 239 1.98 -5.54 -4.31
N SER A 240 2.69 -4.95 -5.29
CA SER A 240 2.64 -3.52 -5.61
C SER A 240 1.72 -3.24 -6.81
N GLN A 241 1.69 -2.00 -7.28
CA GLN A 241 0.85 -1.54 -8.39
C GLN A 241 1.45 -1.92 -9.76
N PRO A 242 0.69 -1.77 -10.87
CA PRO A 242 1.22 -1.86 -12.22
C PRO A 242 2.35 -0.87 -12.47
N ALA A 243 3.33 -1.28 -13.30
CA ALA A 243 4.45 -0.43 -13.64
C ALA A 243 4.02 0.77 -14.49
N THR A 244 4.49 1.97 -14.12
CA THR A 244 4.23 3.23 -14.83
C THR A 244 4.65 3.14 -16.28
N GLU A 245 5.85 2.66 -16.55
CA GLU A 245 6.43 2.53 -17.89
C GLU A 245 5.60 1.59 -18.78
N ILE A 246 5.08 0.48 -18.21
CA ILE A 246 4.22 -0.45 -18.93
C ILE A 246 2.91 0.23 -19.32
N MET A 247 2.27 0.95 -18.38
CA MET A 247 1.00 1.63 -18.65
C MET A 247 1.18 2.76 -19.66
N VAL A 248 2.24 3.56 -19.56
CA VAL A 248 2.54 4.64 -20.52
C VAL A 248 2.77 4.07 -21.91
N ALA A 249 3.57 3.00 -22.04
CA ALA A 249 3.81 2.33 -23.32
C ALA A 249 2.52 1.71 -23.91
N SER A 250 1.71 1.04 -23.08
CA SER A 250 0.47 0.39 -23.50
C SER A 250 -0.62 1.37 -23.96
N LEU A 251 -0.65 2.57 -23.40
CA LEU A 251 -1.64 3.59 -23.71
C LEU A 251 -1.18 4.60 -24.81
N LYS A 252 0.08 4.52 -25.27
CA LYS A 252 0.73 5.53 -26.12
C LYS A 252 -0.09 5.90 -27.35
N ASP A 253 -0.48 4.96 -28.16
CA ASP A 253 -1.15 5.20 -29.45
C ASP A 253 -2.68 4.97 -29.36
N THR A 254 -3.24 5.12 -28.15
CA THR A 254 -4.65 5.00 -27.87
C THR A 254 -5.27 6.39 -27.58
N PRO A 255 -6.60 6.52 -27.57
CA PRO A 255 -7.26 7.74 -27.10
C PRO A 255 -6.95 8.13 -25.65
N TYR A 256 -6.40 7.20 -24.86
CA TYR A 256 -6.11 7.29 -23.43
C TYR A 256 -4.66 7.65 -23.12
N ASN A 257 -3.89 8.08 -24.12
CA ASN A 257 -2.46 8.42 -23.96
C ASN A 257 -2.24 9.35 -22.77
N THR A 258 -1.31 8.99 -21.89
CA THR A 258 -1.00 9.73 -20.67
C THR A 258 -0.25 11.04 -20.93
N GLY A 259 0.49 11.11 -22.03
CA GLY A 259 1.36 12.25 -22.38
C GLY A 259 2.70 12.26 -21.64
N LEU A 260 2.98 11.26 -20.79
CA LEU A 260 4.26 11.16 -20.06
C LEU A 260 5.38 10.64 -20.99
N ASP A 261 6.60 11.12 -20.77
CA ASP A 261 7.77 10.70 -21.55
C ASP A 261 8.35 9.39 -21.03
N LEU A 262 8.25 8.34 -21.86
CA LEU A 262 8.69 6.99 -21.52
C LEU A 262 10.21 6.91 -21.27
N GLN A 263 11.02 7.67 -22.02
CA GLN A 263 12.47 7.64 -21.87
C GLN A 263 12.88 8.16 -20.48
N THR A 264 12.35 9.29 -20.09
CA THR A 264 12.60 9.88 -18.76
C THR A 264 12.14 8.94 -17.62
N LEU A 265 10.98 8.27 -17.79
CA LEU A 265 10.51 7.28 -16.80
C LEU A 265 11.49 6.12 -16.65
N ILE A 266 12.03 5.58 -17.77
CA ILE A 266 13.03 4.50 -17.74
C ILE A 266 14.32 4.96 -17.05
N GLU A 267 14.79 6.19 -17.30
CA GLU A 267 15.99 6.73 -16.66
C GLU A 267 15.82 6.85 -15.14
N ILE A 268 14.65 7.32 -14.66
CA ILE A 268 14.32 7.34 -13.23
C ILE A 268 14.19 5.90 -12.68
N GLY A 269 13.62 4.99 -13.46
CA GLY A 269 13.54 3.57 -13.12
C GLY A 269 14.92 2.96 -12.83
N MET A 270 15.96 3.33 -13.58
CA MET A 270 17.33 2.86 -13.33
C MET A 270 17.89 3.31 -11.97
N TYR A 271 17.46 4.48 -11.46
CA TYR A 271 17.77 4.87 -10.08
C TYR A 271 17.11 3.95 -9.07
N PHE A 272 15.81 3.70 -9.22
CA PHE A 272 15.08 2.82 -8.30
C PHE A 272 15.54 1.37 -8.38
N LEU A 273 16.09 0.91 -9.49
CA LEU A 273 16.71 -0.41 -9.58
C LEU A 273 17.89 -0.52 -8.61
N LYS A 274 18.77 0.49 -8.55
CA LYS A 274 19.88 0.54 -7.58
C LYS A 274 19.39 0.60 -6.13
N VAL A 275 18.36 1.44 -5.88
CA VAL A 275 17.74 1.53 -4.56
C VAL A 275 17.17 0.18 -4.14
N ARG A 276 16.45 -0.52 -5.03
CA ARG A 276 15.89 -1.84 -4.75
C ARG A 276 16.96 -2.85 -4.32
N GLU A 277 18.12 -2.87 -4.99
CA GLU A 277 19.23 -3.78 -4.62
C GLU A 277 19.74 -3.49 -3.20
N LYS A 278 19.84 -2.24 -2.80
CA LYS A 278 20.17 -1.86 -1.41
C LYS A 278 19.22 -2.48 -0.37
N TYR A 279 17.93 -2.63 -0.72
CA TYR A 279 16.89 -3.17 0.16
C TYR A 279 16.56 -4.65 -0.11
N ARG A 280 17.39 -5.35 -0.89
CA ARG A 280 17.11 -6.73 -1.33
C ARG A 280 16.84 -7.71 -0.17
N SER A 281 17.56 -7.58 0.94
CA SER A 281 17.41 -8.42 2.13
C SER A 281 16.04 -8.31 2.80
N ILE A 282 15.33 -7.20 2.61
CA ILE A 282 14.01 -6.95 3.20
C ILE A 282 12.87 -7.43 2.28
N ILE A 283 13.12 -7.46 0.98
CA ILE A 283 12.09 -7.80 0.00
C ILE A 283 11.75 -9.29 0.08
N SER A 284 10.49 -9.58 0.46
CA SER A 284 10.02 -10.97 0.48
C SER A 284 9.84 -11.52 -0.93
N PRO A 285 10.39 -12.71 -1.25
CA PRO A 285 10.13 -13.35 -2.54
C PRO A 285 8.64 -13.61 -2.82
N LEU A 286 7.81 -13.71 -1.77
CA LEU A 286 6.36 -13.85 -1.90
C LEU A 286 5.71 -12.54 -2.37
N ALA A 287 6.24 -11.39 -1.94
CA ALA A 287 5.70 -10.10 -2.34
C ALA A 287 6.00 -9.73 -3.80
N GLU A 288 7.09 -10.28 -4.37
CA GLU A 288 7.52 -10.00 -5.75
C GLU A 288 6.76 -10.82 -6.80
N LYS A 289 6.20 -11.96 -6.41
CA LYS A 289 5.59 -12.91 -7.34
C LYS A 289 4.10 -12.65 -7.52
N THR A 290 3.62 -12.94 -8.73
CA THR A 290 2.20 -13.12 -8.95
C THR A 290 1.72 -14.36 -8.17
N ASP A 291 0.67 -14.18 -7.39
CA ASP A 291 0.00 -15.26 -6.65
C ASP A 291 -1.46 -15.35 -7.08
N THR A 292 -1.76 -16.28 -7.96
CA THR A 292 -3.12 -16.49 -8.46
C THR A 292 -4.05 -17.11 -7.43
N SER A 293 -3.51 -17.67 -6.33
CA SER A 293 -4.34 -18.22 -5.25
C SER A 293 -5.15 -17.13 -4.52
N VAL A 294 -4.74 -15.85 -4.62
CA VAL A 294 -5.51 -14.70 -4.12
C VAL A 294 -6.93 -14.66 -4.70
N LEU A 295 -7.14 -15.17 -5.91
CA LEU A 295 -8.46 -15.23 -6.55
C LEU A 295 -9.43 -16.19 -5.83
N ILE A 296 -8.90 -17.10 -5.03
CA ILE A 296 -9.68 -18.07 -4.24
C ILE A 296 -9.83 -17.59 -2.79
N HIS A 297 -8.72 -17.37 -2.08
CA HIS A 297 -8.78 -17.02 -0.65
C HIS A 297 -8.91 -15.50 -0.40
N GLN A 298 -8.67 -14.65 -1.42
CA GLN A 298 -8.85 -13.19 -1.38
C GLN A 298 -7.98 -12.47 -0.33
N ILE A 299 -6.85 -13.07 0.03
CA ILE A 299 -5.92 -12.54 1.03
C ILE A 299 -4.87 -11.65 0.34
N PRO A 300 -4.75 -10.36 0.68
CA PRO A 300 -3.75 -9.48 0.09
C PRO A 300 -2.31 -9.97 0.32
N GLY A 301 -1.40 -9.69 -0.62
CA GLY A 301 -0.01 -10.15 -0.56
C GLY A 301 0.74 -9.74 0.72
N GLY A 302 0.51 -8.51 1.22
CA GLY A 302 1.07 -8.07 2.50
C GLY A 302 0.57 -8.87 3.71
N MET A 303 -0.70 -9.29 3.70
CA MET A 303 -1.25 -10.15 4.74
C MET A 303 -0.67 -11.57 4.65
N LEU A 304 -0.49 -12.12 3.44
CA LEU A 304 0.14 -13.44 3.24
C LEU A 304 1.55 -13.48 3.82
N SER A 305 2.35 -12.46 3.55
CA SER A 305 3.71 -12.35 4.08
C SER A 305 3.72 -12.32 5.62
N ASN A 306 2.78 -11.59 6.22
CA ASN A 306 2.64 -11.52 7.68
C ASN A 306 2.20 -12.86 8.28
N LEU A 307 1.22 -13.54 7.69
CA LEU A 307 0.76 -14.87 8.14
C LEU A 307 1.90 -15.90 8.04
N TYR A 308 2.66 -15.88 6.95
CA TYR A 308 3.81 -16.76 6.78
C TYR A 308 4.87 -16.52 7.85
N ALA A 309 5.24 -15.26 8.10
CA ALA A 309 6.21 -14.89 9.12
C ALA A 309 5.75 -15.30 10.53
N GLN A 310 4.49 -15.05 10.88
CA GLN A 310 3.89 -15.42 12.16
C GLN A 310 3.90 -16.94 12.39
N LEU A 311 3.49 -17.74 11.40
CA LEU A 311 3.48 -19.20 11.50
C LEU A 311 4.91 -19.77 11.57
N LYS A 312 5.87 -19.15 10.87
CA LYS A 312 7.28 -19.53 10.94
C LYS A 312 7.85 -19.31 12.35
N GLU A 313 7.57 -18.15 12.96
CA GLU A 313 7.97 -17.85 14.33
C GLU A 313 7.37 -18.84 15.34
N GLN A 314 6.13 -19.24 15.14
CA GLN A 314 5.42 -20.22 15.96
C GLN A 314 5.78 -21.68 15.63
N LYS A 315 6.70 -21.92 14.68
CA LYS A 315 7.09 -23.26 14.20
C LYS A 315 5.90 -24.09 13.68
N ALA A 316 4.92 -23.44 13.09
CA ALA A 316 3.66 -24.03 12.61
C ALA A 316 3.43 -23.81 11.09
N LEU A 317 4.50 -23.77 10.28
CA LEU A 317 4.41 -23.57 8.84
C LEU A 317 3.61 -24.69 8.12
N ASP A 318 3.57 -25.90 8.67
CA ASP A 318 2.73 -27.00 8.20
C ASP A 318 1.24 -26.67 8.22
N LYS A 319 0.81 -25.71 9.02
CA LYS A 319 -0.57 -25.22 9.11
C LYS A 319 -0.91 -24.12 8.11
N TYR A 320 0.06 -23.62 7.33
CA TYR A 320 -0.14 -22.47 6.45
C TYR A 320 -1.32 -22.64 5.50
N GLN A 321 -1.41 -23.80 4.81
CA GLN A 321 -2.51 -24.08 3.90
C GLN A 321 -3.89 -24.08 4.62
N ALA A 322 -3.98 -24.66 5.80
CA ALA A 322 -5.21 -24.67 6.58
C ALA A 322 -5.64 -23.26 7.01
N VAL A 323 -4.68 -22.37 7.31
CA VAL A 323 -4.98 -20.96 7.63
C VAL A 323 -5.50 -20.21 6.39
N LEU A 324 -4.95 -20.47 5.21
CA LEU A 324 -5.47 -19.89 3.96
C LEU A 324 -6.92 -20.31 3.69
N GLU A 325 -7.29 -21.55 3.98
CA GLU A 325 -8.66 -22.08 3.83
C GLU A 325 -9.61 -21.56 4.92
N GLU A 326 -9.13 -21.34 6.13
CA GLU A 326 -9.94 -20.85 7.25
C GLU A 326 -10.22 -19.34 7.13
N THR A 327 -9.31 -18.56 6.55
CA THR A 327 -9.45 -17.11 6.44
C THR A 327 -10.74 -16.67 5.72
N PRO A 328 -11.12 -17.21 4.56
CA PRO A 328 -12.40 -16.88 3.94
C PRO A 328 -13.62 -17.26 4.77
N ARG A 329 -13.53 -18.33 5.59
CA ARG A 329 -14.61 -18.75 6.49
C ARG A 329 -14.82 -17.77 7.63
N VAL A 330 -13.72 -17.35 8.29
CA VAL A 330 -13.77 -16.30 9.32
C VAL A 330 -14.29 -14.99 8.73
N ARG A 331 -13.81 -14.61 7.52
CA ARG A 331 -14.29 -13.43 6.81
C ARG A 331 -15.81 -13.47 6.57
N LYS A 332 -16.34 -14.63 6.16
CA LYS A 332 -17.79 -14.84 5.98
C LYS A 332 -18.55 -14.64 7.29
N ASP A 333 -18.09 -15.28 8.38
CA ASP A 333 -18.74 -15.18 9.69
C ASP A 333 -18.79 -13.75 10.22
N LEU A 334 -17.81 -12.92 9.85
CA LEU A 334 -17.73 -11.49 10.19
C LEU A 334 -18.45 -10.56 9.19
N GLY A 335 -19.30 -11.09 8.30
CA GLY A 335 -20.10 -10.30 7.36
C GLY A 335 -19.29 -9.75 6.17
N TYR A 336 -18.28 -10.49 5.74
CA TYR A 336 -17.48 -10.22 4.55
C TYR A 336 -16.70 -8.88 4.55
N PRO A 337 -15.99 -8.48 5.62
CA PRO A 337 -15.19 -7.26 5.57
C PRO A 337 -14.15 -7.33 4.43
N PRO A 338 -13.84 -6.20 3.77
CA PRO A 338 -12.65 -6.10 2.94
C PRO A 338 -11.40 -6.43 3.78
N LEU A 339 -10.45 -7.19 3.23
CA LEU A 339 -9.22 -7.55 3.94
C LEU A 339 -8.16 -6.43 3.80
N VAL A 340 -8.42 -5.33 4.46
CA VAL A 340 -7.54 -4.16 4.55
C VAL A 340 -7.28 -3.86 6.04
N THR A 341 -6.26 -3.07 6.38
CA THR A 341 -5.99 -2.70 7.78
C THR A 341 -7.13 -1.87 8.35
N PRO A 342 -7.70 -2.20 9.55
CA PRO A 342 -7.29 -3.27 10.48
C PRO A 342 -7.99 -4.63 10.27
N THR A 343 -9.01 -4.74 9.44
CA THR A 343 -9.85 -5.95 9.29
C THR A 343 -9.06 -7.17 8.83
N SER A 344 -8.03 -6.98 7.99
CA SER A 344 -7.13 -8.06 7.58
C SER A 344 -6.42 -8.72 8.77
N GLN A 345 -6.04 -7.93 9.79
CA GLN A 345 -5.43 -8.45 11.01
C GLN A 345 -6.47 -9.19 11.88
N ILE A 346 -7.66 -8.61 12.06
CA ILE A 346 -8.74 -9.22 12.85
C ILE A 346 -9.07 -10.60 12.29
N VAL A 347 -9.34 -10.68 10.98
CA VAL A 347 -9.69 -11.94 10.30
C VAL A 347 -8.51 -12.93 10.30
N GLY A 348 -7.30 -12.45 9.99
CA GLY A 348 -6.12 -13.31 9.89
C GLY A 348 -5.69 -13.93 11.20
N ILE A 349 -5.62 -13.13 12.28
CA ILE A 349 -5.24 -13.63 13.61
C ILE A 349 -6.27 -14.64 14.11
N GLN A 350 -7.57 -14.37 13.94
CA GLN A 350 -8.60 -15.33 14.33
C GLN A 350 -8.53 -16.63 13.52
N ALA A 351 -8.25 -16.55 12.23
CA ALA A 351 -8.06 -17.75 11.40
C ALA A 351 -6.87 -18.59 11.87
N VAL A 352 -5.74 -17.96 12.18
CA VAL A 352 -4.57 -18.64 12.77
C VAL A 352 -4.94 -19.36 14.07
N ILE A 353 -5.60 -18.65 14.99
CA ILE A 353 -6.01 -19.22 16.30
C ILE A 353 -6.96 -20.40 16.10
N ASN A 354 -7.96 -20.30 15.22
CA ASN A 354 -8.90 -21.39 14.94
C ASN A 354 -8.17 -22.66 14.46
N VAL A 355 -7.15 -22.49 13.60
CA VAL A 355 -6.38 -23.62 13.06
C VAL A 355 -5.42 -24.22 14.11
N LEU A 356 -4.77 -23.39 14.91
CA LEU A 356 -3.85 -23.85 15.95
C LEU A 356 -4.58 -24.59 17.07
N ASP A 357 -5.76 -24.12 17.47
CA ASP A 357 -6.59 -24.76 18.50
C ASP A 357 -7.32 -26.02 17.98
N GLY A 358 -7.38 -26.21 16.66
CA GLY A 358 -8.12 -27.31 16.04
C GLY A 358 -9.65 -27.19 16.15
N LYS A 359 -10.16 -26.09 16.69
CA LYS A 359 -11.59 -25.82 16.88
C LYS A 359 -11.88 -24.35 16.67
N ARG A 360 -12.88 -24.07 15.80
CA ARG A 360 -13.27 -22.71 15.44
C ARG A 360 -13.88 -21.96 16.63
N TYR A 361 -13.32 -20.77 16.92
CA TYR A 361 -13.78 -19.88 17.99
C TYR A 361 -13.81 -20.52 19.39
N GLU A 362 -12.84 -21.41 19.68
CA GLU A 362 -12.56 -21.87 21.05
C GLU A 362 -11.95 -20.70 21.84
N ARG A 363 -10.92 -20.05 21.26
CA ARG A 363 -10.42 -18.77 21.71
C ARG A 363 -10.80 -17.68 20.72
N VAL A 364 -11.28 -16.55 21.24
CA VAL A 364 -11.71 -15.41 20.45
C VAL A 364 -10.90 -14.18 20.87
N THR A 365 -10.31 -13.50 19.90
CA THR A 365 -9.54 -12.28 20.16
C THR A 365 -10.46 -11.14 20.64
N GLN A 366 -9.89 -10.19 21.37
CA GLN A 366 -10.65 -9.01 21.79
C GLN A 366 -11.11 -8.19 20.59
N GLU A 367 -10.28 -8.11 19.55
CA GLU A 367 -10.58 -7.39 18.31
C GLU A 367 -11.81 -7.98 17.58
N VAL A 368 -12.00 -9.30 17.58
CA VAL A 368 -13.22 -9.92 17.05
C VAL A 368 -14.43 -9.59 17.87
N LYS A 369 -14.31 -9.56 19.20
CA LYS A 369 -15.42 -9.13 20.09
C LYS A 369 -15.77 -7.66 19.86
N ASP A 370 -14.78 -6.80 19.80
CA ASP A 370 -14.94 -5.36 19.54
C ASP A 370 -15.56 -5.11 18.15
N TYR A 371 -15.18 -5.91 17.15
CA TYR A 371 -15.77 -5.88 15.82
C TYR A 371 -17.27 -6.23 15.87
N LEU A 372 -17.63 -7.31 16.56
CA LEU A 372 -19.02 -7.74 16.71
C LEU A 372 -19.87 -6.77 17.55
N LEU A 373 -19.23 -5.99 18.43
CA LEU A 373 -19.85 -4.88 19.17
C LEU A 373 -19.99 -3.61 18.33
N GLY A 374 -19.52 -3.60 17.07
CA GLY A 374 -19.61 -2.45 16.18
C GLY A 374 -18.57 -1.34 16.45
N LEU A 375 -17.54 -1.61 17.26
CA LEU A 375 -16.53 -0.62 17.65
C LEU A 375 -15.55 -0.27 16.51
N TYR A 376 -15.61 -1.00 15.39
CA TYR A 376 -14.89 -0.66 14.14
C TYR A 376 -15.80 -0.03 13.07
N GLY A 377 -17.12 -0.06 13.25
CA GLY A 377 -18.12 0.38 12.29
C GLY A 377 -19.14 -0.72 11.97
N ARG A 378 -19.95 -0.47 10.96
CA ARG A 378 -20.96 -1.43 10.50
C ARG A 378 -20.32 -2.49 9.60
N PRO A 379 -20.49 -3.80 9.90
CA PRO A 379 -20.11 -4.86 8.96
C PRO A 379 -20.79 -4.67 7.60
N PRO A 380 -20.11 -4.97 6.49
CA PRO A 380 -20.70 -4.81 5.14
C PRO A 380 -21.89 -5.73 4.87
N GLY A 381 -21.90 -6.91 5.48
CA GLY A 381 -22.95 -7.90 5.35
C GLY A 381 -23.52 -8.35 6.68
N PRO A 382 -24.60 -9.13 6.66
CA PRO A 382 -25.22 -9.64 7.86
C PRO A 382 -24.28 -10.61 8.58
N ILE A 383 -24.33 -10.57 9.91
CA ILE A 383 -23.67 -11.51 10.80
C ILE A 383 -24.77 -12.38 11.42
N ASP A 384 -24.52 -13.70 11.45
CA ASP A 384 -25.43 -14.66 12.07
C ASP A 384 -25.64 -14.34 13.56
N GLU A 385 -26.88 -14.24 14.01
CA GLU A 385 -27.22 -13.82 15.37
C GLU A 385 -26.80 -14.85 16.42
N ASP A 386 -26.89 -16.15 16.12
CA ASP A 386 -26.47 -17.21 17.03
C ASP A 386 -24.95 -17.20 17.19
N PHE A 387 -24.25 -16.96 16.09
CA PHE A 387 -22.79 -16.75 16.12
C PHE A 387 -22.43 -15.52 16.95
N ARG A 388 -23.08 -14.38 16.72
CA ARG A 388 -22.86 -13.14 17.50
C ARG A 388 -23.07 -13.38 18.99
N LYS A 389 -24.22 -13.97 19.34
CA LYS A 389 -24.56 -14.29 20.72
C LYS A 389 -23.59 -15.27 21.38
N LYS A 390 -23.09 -16.23 20.63
CA LYS A 390 -22.04 -17.16 21.10
C LYS A 390 -20.76 -16.42 21.52
N ILE A 391 -20.38 -15.35 20.80
CA ILE A 391 -19.09 -14.67 21.02
C ILE A 391 -19.19 -13.53 22.04
N ILE A 392 -20.25 -12.70 21.97
CA ILE A 392 -20.40 -11.50 22.81
C ILE A 392 -21.57 -11.60 23.80
N GLY A 393 -22.24 -12.76 23.88
CA GLY A 393 -23.40 -12.94 24.77
C GLY A 393 -24.59 -12.07 24.37
N ASP A 394 -25.26 -11.53 25.35
CA ASP A 394 -26.43 -10.64 25.16
C ASP A 394 -26.05 -9.17 24.92
N ALA A 395 -24.75 -8.87 24.78
CA ALA A 395 -24.29 -7.51 24.48
C ALA A 395 -24.78 -7.06 23.09
N LYS A 396 -25.30 -5.83 23.01
CA LYS A 396 -25.80 -5.26 21.77
C LYS A 396 -24.71 -4.43 21.08
N PRO A 397 -24.54 -4.57 19.76
CA PRO A 397 -23.69 -3.68 19.00
C PRO A 397 -24.13 -2.23 19.14
N ILE A 398 -23.16 -1.30 19.13
CA ILE A 398 -23.48 0.12 19.04
C ILE A 398 -24.09 0.44 17.67
N ASP A 399 -25.02 1.38 17.63
CA ASP A 399 -25.65 1.88 16.40
C ASP A 399 -25.16 3.26 16.00
N CYS A 400 -24.50 3.98 16.93
CA CYS A 400 -23.84 5.26 16.65
C CYS A 400 -22.51 5.09 15.91
N ARG A 401 -21.89 6.20 15.53
CA ARG A 401 -20.52 6.23 15.01
C ARG A 401 -19.55 5.81 16.11
N PRO A 402 -18.60 4.88 15.87
CA PRO A 402 -17.67 4.43 16.93
C PRO A 402 -16.92 5.57 17.64
N ALA A 403 -16.54 6.61 16.92
CA ALA A 403 -15.85 7.75 17.53
C ALA A 403 -16.72 8.60 18.47
N ASP A 404 -18.05 8.50 18.41
CA ASP A 404 -18.95 9.26 19.28
C ASP A 404 -18.89 8.81 20.75
N ILE A 405 -18.43 7.58 21.00
CA ILE A 405 -18.21 7.07 22.36
C ILE A 405 -16.82 7.38 22.93
N LEU A 406 -15.92 7.95 22.10
CA LEU A 406 -14.57 8.30 22.51
C LEU A 406 -14.55 9.71 23.13
N LYS A 407 -13.85 9.84 24.24
CA LYS A 407 -13.62 11.15 24.87
C LYS A 407 -12.47 11.87 24.17
N PRO A 408 -12.50 13.21 24.07
CA PRO A 408 -11.35 13.98 23.58
C PRO A 408 -10.07 13.62 24.33
N GLU A 409 -8.96 13.43 23.61
CA GLU A 409 -7.68 12.97 24.17
C GLU A 409 -6.58 14.04 24.20
N LEU A 410 -6.61 15.05 23.32
CA LEU A 410 -5.46 15.96 23.14
C LEU A 410 -5.02 16.67 24.41
N GLU A 411 -5.96 17.13 25.24
CA GLU A 411 -5.60 17.82 26.48
C GLU A 411 -4.87 16.89 27.46
N THR A 412 -5.36 15.66 27.60
CA THR A 412 -4.73 14.64 28.44
C THR A 412 -3.35 14.28 27.92
N ARG A 413 -3.25 14.04 26.61
CA ARG A 413 -1.96 13.72 25.95
C ARG A 413 -0.94 14.86 26.06
N LEU A 414 -1.41 16.12 26.02
CA LEU A 414 -0.54 17.29 26.21
C LEU A 414 0.05 17.34 27.62
N LYS A 415 -0.77 17.04 28.66
CA LYS A 415 -0.29 16.97 30.05
C LYS A 415 0.77 15.88 30.20
N GLU A 416 0.46 14.67 29.74
CA GLU A 416 1.38 13.52 29.77
C GLU A 416 2.69 13.84 29.01
N ALA A 417 2.62 14.41 27.81
CA ALA A 417 3.80 14.74 27.01
C ALA A 417 4.69 15.81 27.65
N LYS A 418 4.09 16.80 28.33
CA LYS A 418 4.83 17.81 29.12
C LYS A 418 5.53 17.19 30.31
N GLU A 419 4.86 16.32 31.06
CA GLU A 419 5.42 15.59 32.21
C GLU A 419 6.60 14.70 31.79
N LEU A 420 6.50 14.08 30.60
CA LEU A 420 7.57 13.28 30.02
C LEU A 420 8.71 14.08 29.41
N GLY A 421 8.55 15.40 29.24
CA GLY A 421 9.55 16.28 28.63
C GLY A 421 9.87 15.97 27.16
N ILE A 422 8.86 15.49 26.39
CA ILE A 422 9.07 14.96 25.03
C ILE A 422 8.61 15.93 23.91
N LEU A 423 8.18 17.14 24.25
CA LEU A 423 7.79 18.16 23.27
C LEU A 423 9.01 18.99 22.88
N ARG A 424 9.46 18.88 21.63
CA ARG A 424 10.63 19.59 21.11
C ARG A 424 10.26 21.03 20.75
N PRO A 425 11.08 22.03 21.11
CA PRO A 425 10.84 23.44 20.75
C PRO A 425 10.62 23.63 19.25
N GLY A 426 9.50 24.25 18.88
CA GLY A 426 9.13 24.50 17.48
C GLY A 426 8.42 23.35 16.76
N SER A 427 8.29 22.18 17.40
CA SER A 427 7.59 21.00 16.87
C SER A 427 6.55 20.45 17.86
N GLU A 428 6.16 21.25 18.85
CA GLU A 428 5.31 20.78 19.97
C GLU A 428 3.98 20.16 19.51
N ALA A 429 3.38 20.72 18.47
CA ALA A 429 2.11 20.22 17.94
C ALA A 429 2.28 18.88 17.20
N GLU A 430 3.33 18.75 16.40
CA GLU A 430 3.69 17.52 15.69
C GLU A 430 4.08 16.42 16.68
N ASP A 431 4.85 16.74 17.72
CA ASP A 431 5.26 15.80 18.77
C ASP A 431 4.08 15.33 19.60
N LEU A 432 3.15 16.24 19.94
CA LEU A 432 1.91 15.92 20.63
C LEU A 432 1.08 14.92 19.83
N ILE A 433 0.88 15.16 18.55
CA ILE A 433 0.12 14.25 17.68
C ILE A 433 0.86 12.92 17.51
N THR A 434 2.18 12.93 17.34
CA THR A 434 2.98 11.71 17.28
C THR A 434 2.80 10.87 18.55
N TYR A 435 2.82 11.52 19.71
CA TYR A 435 2.57 10.87 20.99
C TYR A 435 1.11 10.38 21.13
N ALA A 436 0.14 11.16 20.73
CA ALA A 436 -1.28 10.77 20.79
C ALA A 436 -1.57 9.52 19.91
N LEU A 437 -0.91 9.42 18.75
CA LEU A 437 -1.05 8.27 17.86
C LEU A 437 -0.40 7.00 18.42
N TYR A 438 0.81 7.09 18.97
CA TYR A 438 1.63 5.94 19.37
C TYR A 438 2.35 6.17 20.71
N PRO A 439 1.65 6.32 21.86
CA PRO A 439 2.22 6.82 23.11
C PRO A 439 3.54 6.14 23.50
N LYS A 440 3.57 4.79 23.48
CA LYS A 440 4.75 4.03 23.90
C LYS A 440 5.95 4.26 22.96
N VAL A 441 5.75 4.09 21.66
CA VAL A 441 6.83 4.18 20.67
C VAL A 441 7.29 5.61 20.47
N ALA A 442 6.32 6.55 20.38
CA ALA A 442 6.63 7.96 20.24
C ALA A 442 7.43 8.51 21.43
N SER A 443 7.11 8.09 22.66
CA SER A 443 7.90 8.49 23.83
C SER A 443 9.36 8.07 23.71
N GLN A 444 9.62 6.83 23.28
CA GLN A 444 11.00 6.32 23.06
C GLN A 444 11.68 7.07 21.90
N PHE A 445 10.96 7.29 20.79
CA PHE A 445 11.48 8.02 19.64
C PHE A 445 11.87 9.45 20.00
N LEU A 446 10.97 10.21 20.63
CA LEU A 446 11.17 11.61 21.00
C LEU A 446 12.27 11.80 22.06
N LYS A 447 12.55 10.78 22.87
CA LYS A 447 13.70 10.73 23.79
C LYS A 447 15.02 10.30 23.15
N GLY A 448 14.99 9.90 21.85
CA GLY A 448 16.18 9.40 21.16
C GLY A 448 16.61 8.00 21.57
N GLU A 449 15.70 7.19 22.12
CA GLU A 449 15.97 5.82 22.59
C GLU A 449 15.82 4.77 21.47
N ILE A 450 15.24 5.13 20.31
CA ILE A 450 15.08 4.23 19.17
C ILE A 450 16.39 4.16 18.37
N GLN A 451 16.83 2.96 18.06
CA GLN A 451 17.91 2.72 17.10
C GLN A 451 17.32 2.37 15.74
N ALA A 452 17.87 2.96 14.68
CA ALA A 452 17.47 2.62 13.33
C ALA A 452 17.78 1.15 13.02
N GLU A 453 16.82 0.46 12.39
CA GLU A 453 17.08 -0.86 11.82
C GLU A 453 18.14 -0.73 10.72
N VAL A 454 19.21 -1.51 10.84
CA VAL A 454 20.27 -1.55 9.82
C VAL A 454 19.79 -2.47 8.71
N VAL A 455 19.63 -1.90 7.50
CA VAL A 455 19.47 -2.72 6.30
C VAL A 455 20.84 -3.31 6.00
N GLU A 456 21.00 -4.61 6.21
CA GLU A 456 22.23 -5.29 5.78
C GLU A 456 22.34 -5.14 4.27
N GLU A 457 23.29 -4.32 3.81
CA GLU A 457 23.66 -4.34 2.41
C GLU A 457 24.11 -5.77 2.10
N THR A 458 23.35 -6.45 1.26
CA THR A 458 23.83 -7.71 0.66
C THR A 458 25.14 -7.35 0.00
N LYS A 459 26.27 -7.73 0.61
CA LYS A 459 27.56 -7.69 -0.06
C LYS A 459 27.34 -8.44 -1.33
N SER A 460 27.31 -7.69 -2.45
CA SER A 460 27.02 -8.27 -3.74
C SER A 460 27.98 -9.47 -3.91
N GLU A 461 27.41 -10.66 -4.06
CA GLU A 461 28.14 -11.84 -4.57
C GLU A 461 28.71 -11.55 -5.96
N THR A 462 28.37 -10.39 -6.55
CA THR A 462 28.83 -9.91 -7.84
C THR A 462 30.32 -9.95 -8.03
N LYS A 463 31.15 -9.63 -7.03
CA LYS A 463 32.60 -9.79 -7.17
C LYS A 463 33.04 -11.25 -7.27
N GLU A 464 32.39 -12.14 -6.54
CA GLU A 464 32.72 -13.57 -6.58
C GLU A 464 32.07 -14.24 -7.81
N GLU A 465 30.88 -13.83 -8.21
CA GLU A 465 30.24 -14.27 -9.45
C GLU A 465 30.94 -13.66 -10.69
N GLU A 466 31.31 -12.38 -10.67
CA GLU A 466 32.13 -11.76 -11.72
C GLU A 466 33.50 -12.42 -11.82
N LEU A 467 34.14 -12.79 -10.70
CA LEU A 467 35.38 -13.56 -10.70
C LEU A 467 35.16 -14.98 -11.21
N LYS A 468 34.07 -15.64 -10.88
CA LYS A 468 33.70 -16.97 -11.40
C LYS A 468 33.41 -16.90 -12.89
N VAL A 469 32.65 -15.90 -13.38
CA VAL A 469 32.37 -15.66 -14.79
C VAL A 469 33.67 -15.31 -15.55
N ALA A 470 34.52 -14.47 -14.99
CA ALA A 470 35.82 -14.13 -15.58
C ALA A 470 36.76 -15.34 -15.62
N ALA A 471 36.77 -16.19 -14.60
CA ALA A 471 37.55 -17.43 -14.55
C ALA A 471 37.05 -18.45 -15.60
N VAL A 472 35.72 -18.60 -15.74
CA VAL A 472 35.11 -19.47 -16.76
C VAL A 472 35.39 -18.93 -18.16
N ALA A 473 35.29 -17.62 -18.39
CA ALA A 473 35.61 -16.99 -19.67
C ALA A 473 37.09 -17.13 -20.02
N ALA A 474 38.01 -17.00 -19.06
CA ALA A 474 39.45 -17.23 -19.24
C ALA A 474 39.79 -18.70 -19.52
N ALA A 475 39.11 -19.63 -18.83
CA ALA A 475 39.26 -21.07 -19.10
C ALA A 475 38.74 -21.45 -20.50
N LEU A 476 37.61 -20.89 -20.91
CA LEU A 476 37.05 -21.09 -22.27
C LEU A 476 37.95 -20.50 -23.37
N ALA A 477 38.50 -19.30 -23.14
CA ALA A 477 39.46 -18.69 -24.07
C ALA A 477 40.76 -19.50 -24.21
N ASN A 478 41.23 -20.09 -23.10
CA ASN A 478 42.40 -20.97 -23.12
C ASN A 478 42.10 -22.33 -23.81
N PHE A 479 40.90 -22.87 -23.62
CA PHE A 479 40.44 -24.09 -24.29
C PHE A 479 40.35 -23.87 -25.80
N LEU A 480 39.73 -22.78 -26.25
CA LEU A 480 39.57 -22.42 -27.65
C LEU A 480 40.93 -22.10 -28.35
N LYS A 481 41.90 -21.55 -27.60
CA LYS A 481 43.26 -21.37 -28.11
C LYS A 481 43.99 -22.68 -28.34
N LYS A 482 43.76 -23.72 -27.53
CA LYS A 482 44.38 -25.05 -27.68
C LYS A 482 43.86 -25.78 -28.92
N ASP A 483 42.60 -25.56 -29.32
CA ASP A 483 42.00 -26.25 -30.47
C ASP A 483 42.12 -25.49 -31.80
N GLY A 484 42.98 -24.47 -31.90
CA GLY A 484 43.33 -23.80 -33.14
C GLY A 484 42.23 -22.93 -33.75
N ILE A 485 41.17 -22.61 -33.04
CA ILE A 485 40.09 -21.73 -33.52
C ILE A 485 40.51 -20.27 -33.36
N LYS A 486 40.88 -19.63 -34.50
CA LYS A 486 41.18 -18.19 -34.55
C LYS A 486 39.88 -17.39 -34.40
N PHE A 487 39.68 -16.75 -33.27
CA PHE A 487 38.66 -15.69 -33.13
C PHE A 487 39.19 -14.39 -33.76
N PHE A 488 38.50 -13.88 -34.76
CA PHE A 488 38.72 -12.53 -35.26
C PHE A 488 38.27 -11.51 -34.20
N ALA A 489 39.23 -10.90 -33.52
CA ALA A 489 39.03 -9.79 -32.62
C ALA A 489 39.18 -8.48 -33.42
N GLU A 490 38.11 -8.08 -34.10
CA GLU A 490 37.91 -6.69 -34.50
C GLU A 490 36.47 -6.33 -34.21
N ASN A 491 36.28 -5.71 -33.09
CA ASN A 491 35.37 -4.63 -32.68
C ASN A 491 35.04 -4.74 -31.19
N LYS A 492 35.36 -3.67 -30.50
CA LYS A 492 34.97 -3.44 -29.08
C LYS A 492 33.43 -3.35 -28.97
N SER A 493 32.76 -4.47 -28.91
CA SER A 493 31.37 -4.55 -28.43
C SER A 493 31.28 -5.69 -27.45
N THR A 494 30.88 -5.37 -26.24
CA THR A 494 30.56 -6.31 -25.17
C THR A 494 29.63 -7.41 -25.69
N ILE A 495 30.06 -8.66 -25.61
CA ILE A 495 29.25 -9.83 -26.00
C ILE A 495 28.08 -9.89 -25.00
N SER A 496 26.88 -9.75 -25.50
CA SER A 496 25.68 -9.83 -24.63
C SER A 496 25.59 -11.25 -24.04
N PRO A 497 25.13 -11.36 -22.78
CA PRO A 497 24.93 -12.66 -22.11
C PRO A 497 24.09 -13.67 -22.92
N TRP A 498 23.18 -13.20 -23.75
CA TRP A 498 22.32 -14.02 -24.61
C TRP A 498 23.10 -14.70 -25.78
N LYS A 499 24.19 -14.12 -26.24
CA LYS A 499 25.07 -14.78 -27.22
C LYS A 499 25.88 -15.94 -26.61
N LEU A 500 26.18 -15.88 -25.32
CA LEU A 500 26.84 -16.97 -24.60
C LEU A 500 25.92 -18.18 -24.37
N VAL A 501 24.62 -17.95 -24.17
CA VAL A 501 23.61 -19.01 -24.01
C VAL A 501 23.38 -19.74 -25.34
N GLY A 502 23.31 -19.02 -26.48
CA GLY A 502 23.14 -19.61 -27.78
C GLY A 502 24.31 -20.51 -28.22
N LEU A 503 25.55 -20.22 -27.76
CA LEU A 503 26.73 -21.08 -27.98
C LEU A 503 26.68 -22.37 -27.11
N ARG A 504 25.95 -22.39 -26.04
CA ARG A 504 25.81 -23.56 -25.12
C ARG A 504 24.77 -24.57 -25.64
N GLU A 505 23.78 -24.13 -26.37
CA GLU A 505 22.75 -25.01 -27.00
C GLU A 505 23.19 -25.62 -28.33
N GLY A 506 24.17 -25.00 -29.01
CA GLY A 506 24.75 -25.52 -30.27
C GLY A 506 25.81 -26.60 -30.10
N LEU A 507 26.15 -27.00 -28.87
CA LEU A 507 27.15 -28.02 -28.52
C LEU A 507 26.53 -29.32 -27.98
N ARG A 508 25.25 -29.57 -28.27
CA ARG A 508 24.60 -30.87 -28.04
C ARG A 508 24.36 -31.63 -29.34
#